data_815f701f15f6ef5903ff0e5bba15e5f5
#
_entry.id   815f701f15f6ef5903ff0e5bba15e5f5
#
_cell.length_a   1.000
_cell.length_b   1.000
_cell.length_c   1.000
_cell.angle_alpha   90.00
_cell.angle_beta   90.00
_cell.angle_gamma   90.00
#
_symmetry.space_group_name_H-M   'P 1'
#
loop_
_entity.id
_entity.type
_entity.pdbx_description
1 polymer ?
#
loop_
_entity_poly.entity_id
_entity_poly.type
_entity_poly.pdbx_seq_one_letter_code
_entity_poly.pdbx_strand_id
1 'polypeptide(L)'
;MRLLFELSGENPTLPFAELDCVGKVLDSRLQVAVAEVQNPDDTLRLAMTQVVLEYLGECEPTLAAFENLLKDLAIETRESFAGRAKKVHGGCHARNPCSQREFERLIGTMISGPVSLDNPATEYRAILSEERCYFGKVLFYINRGAYDLRNPGKRDFFHPGVMMPRMARTLINLSLTQAGDTLLDPFCGTGGILIEAGLLGMQTMGSDFDPMMIDGSRQNVTLSNLLLADATCLPFGNQSFDAIVTDFPYGQSVCIKKTDTMAHLYADSLDEIRRVLKSGRRAVVVTHQDISEIASAHMTILQHHEQRVHKSLTRRVLVLSA
;
A
#
# COMPACT_ATOMS: atom_id res chain seq x y z
N MET A 1 -5.02 4.06 -19.30
CA MET A 1 -6.47 3.82 -19.18
C MET A 1 -6.98 4.29 -17.82
N ARG A 2 -8.31 4.52 -17.69
CA ARG A 2 -8.89 4.83 -16.36
C ARG A 2 -9.28 3.56 -15.65
N LEU A 3 -8.82 3.41 -14.43
CA LEU A 3 -9.14 2.30 -13.54
C LEU A 3 -9.90 2.81 -12.31
N LEU A 4 -10.80 1.96 -11.83
CA LEU A 4 -11.56 2.14 -10.60
C LEU A 4 -11.00 1.18 -9.55
N PHE A 5 -10.73 1.69 -8.36
CA PHE A 5 -10.13 0.94 -7.26
C PHE A 5 -11.11 0.84 -6.10
N GLU A 6 -11.38 -0.38 -5.66
CA GLU A 6 -12.02 -0.67 -4.39
C GLU A 6 -10.93 -0.83 -3.33
N LEU A 7 -10.84 0.12 -2.41
CA LEU A 7 -9.76 0.23 -1.45
C LEU A 7 -10.11 -0.42 -0.11
N SER A 8 -9.07 -0.76 0.67
CA SER A 8 -9.22 -1.21 2.05
C SER A 8 -9.69 -0.07 2.96
N GLY A 9 -10.65 -0.33 3.84
CA GLY A 9 -11.08 0.62 4.87
C GLY A 9 -10.23 0.63 6.14
N GLU A 10 -9.08 -0.06 6.15
CA GLU A 10 -8.24 -0.22 7.34
C GLU A 10 -7.47 1.07 7.72
N ASN A 11 -7.26 1.94 6.75
CA ASN A 11 -6.60 3.22 6.96
C ASN A 11 -7.24 4.28 6.05
N PRO A 12 -7.44 5.52 6.52
CA PRO A 12 -8.11 6.56 5.74
C PRO A 12 -7.25 7.18 4.63
N THR A 13 -5.94 7.12 4.70
CA THR A 13 -5.04 7.86 3.80
C THR A 13 -4.05 6.97 3.04
N LEU A 14 -3.49 5.94 3.67
CA LEU A 14 -2.48 5.07 3.06
C LEU A 14 -2.95 4.38 1.77
N PRO A 15 -4.21 3.87 1.66
CA PRO A 15 -4.66 3.24 0.43
C PRO A 15 -4.65 4.18 -0.78
N PHE A 16 -4.95 5.47 -0.56
CA PHE A 16 -4.92 6.48 -1.62
C PHE A 16 -3.49 6.87 -1.99
N ALA A 17 -2.64 7.10 -0.99
CA ALA A 17 -1.23 7.43 -1.22
C ALA A 17 -0.47 6.29 -1.92
N GLU A 18 -0.85 5.04 -1.66
CA GLU A 18 -0.27 3.88 -2.33
C GLU A 18 -0.51 3.89 -3.86
N LEU A 19 -1.62 4.47 -4.34
CA LEU A 19 -1.95 4.52 -5.76
C LEU A 19 -0.96 5.35 -6.58
N ASP A 20 -0.25 6.28 -5.97
CA ASP A 20 0.76 7.11 -6.65
C ASP A 20 1.86 6.24 -7.32
N CYS A 21 2.10 5.01 -6.82
CA CYS A 21 3.10 4.11 -7.41
C CYS A 21 2.67 3.46 -8.74
N VAL A 22 1.38 3.53 -9.09
CA VAL A 22 0.83 2.89 -10.31
C VAL A 22 0.21 3.87 -11.27
N GLY A 23 -0.14 5.09 -10.82
CA GLY A 23 -0.77 6.06 -11.71
C GLY A 23 -1.15 7.37 -11.04
N LYS A 24 -1.88 8.20 -11.76
CA LYS A 24 -2.36 9.50 -11.29
C LYS A 24 -3.81 9.39 -10.82
N VAL A 25 -4.06 9.65 -9.54
CA VAL A 25 -5.41 9.71 -8.99
C VAL A 25 -6.15 10.90 -9.59
N LEU A 26 -7.34 10.66 -10.13
CA LEU A 26 -8.22 11.64 -10.76
C LEU A 26 -9.39 12.03 -9.84
N ASP A 27 -9.98 11.05 -9.14
CA ASP A 27 -11.03 11.24 -8.15
C ASP A 27 -10.85 10.24 -7.00
N SER A 28 -11.24 10.63 -5.80
CA SER A 28 -11.21 9.78 -4.64
C SER A 28 -12.35 10.08 -3.68
N ARG A 29 -12.98 9.02 -3.19
CA ARG A 29 -14.03 9.04 -2.17
C ARG A 29 -13.73 7.95 -1.17
N LEU A 30 -14.51 7.89 -0.09
CA LEU A 30 -14.33 6.87 0.94
C LEU A 30 -14.16 5.46 0.31
N GLN A 31 -12.98 4.84 0.48
CA GLN A 31 -12.60 3.51 -0.02
C GLN A 31 -12.73 3.30 -1.55
N VAL A 32 -12.84 4.36 -2.32
CA VAL A 32 -12.93 4.29 -3.79
C VAL A 32 -11.99 5.33 -4.39
N ALA A 33 -11.28 4.98 -5.45
CA ALA A 33 -10.53 5.93 -6.25
C ALA A 33 -10.66 5.62 -7.73
N VAL A 34 -10.59 6.66 -8.55
CA VAL A 34 -10.40 6.55 -10.01
C VAL A 34 -9.02 7.10 -10.32
N ALA A 35 -8.20 6.32 -11.03
CA ALA A 35 -6.87 6.75 -11.43
C ALA A 35 -6.60 6.46 -12.90
N GLU A 36 -5.74 7.28 -13.50
CA GLU A 36 -5.16 7.03 -14.80
C GLU A 36 -3.89 6.21 -14.66
N VAL A 37 -3.90 5.00 -15.22
CA VAL A 37 -2.83 4.01 -15.11
C VAL A 37 -2.34 3.66 -16.51
N GLN A 38 -1.02 3.54 -16.69
CA GLN A 38 -0.44 3.18 -17.98
C GLN A 38 -0.57 1.69 -18.25
N ASN A 39 -0.10 0.87 -17.31
CA ASN A 39 -0.18 -0.59 -17.40
C ASN A 39 -1.00 -1.15 -16.22
N PRO A 40 -2.18 -1.77 -16.48
CA PRO A 40 -3.01 -2.34 -15.42
C PRO A 40 -2.33 -3.39 -14.56
N ASP A 41 -1.38 -4.16 -15.11
CA ASP A 41 -0.68 -5.21 -14.38
C ASP A 41 0.18 -4.65 -13.23
N ASP A 42 0.62 -3.39 -13.33
CA ASP A 42 1.35 -2.74 -12.26
C ASP A 42 0.51 -2.60 -10.98
N THR A 43 -0.82 -2.66 -11.09
CA THR A 43 -1.73 -2.61 -9.95
C THR A 43 -1.68 -3.85 -9.07
N LEU A 44 -1.16 -4.97 -9.57
CA LEU A 44 -1.02 -6.22 -8.82
C LEU A 44 -0.05 -6.11 -7.64
N ARG A 45 0.80 -5.06 -7.64
CA ARG A 45 1.71 -4.76 -6.50
C ARG A 45 0.99 -4.15 -5.29
N LEU A 46 -0.21 -3.60 -5.46
CA LEU A 46 -0.93 -2.87 -4.43
C LEU A 46 -1.32 -3.78 -3.25
N ALA A 47 -1.15 -3.28 -2.04
CA ALA A 47 -1.42 -4.03 -0.81
C ALA A 47 -2.74 -3.62 -0.13
N MET A 48 -3.12 -2.35 -0.28
CA MET A 48 -4.33 -1.80 0.35
C MET A 48 -5.51 -1.65 -0.61
N THR A 49 -5.41 -2.21 -1.80
CA THR A 49 -6.51 -2.37 -2.77
C THR A 49 -7.14 -3.75 -2.62
N GLN A 50 -8.44 -3.86 -2.83
CA GLN A 50 -9.18 -5.12 -2.83
C GLN A 50 -9.46 -5.60 -4.25
N VAL A 51 -9.98 -4.69 -5.09
CA VAL A 51 -10.37 -4.99 -6.47
C VAL A 51 -9.95 -3.85 -7.38
N VAL A 52 -9.48 -4.19 -8.55
CA VAL A 52 -9.16 -3.26 -9.64
C VAL A 52 -10.14 -3.51 -10.78
N LEU A 53 -10.76 -2.44 -11.27
CA LEU A 53 -11.77 -2.50 -12.32
C LEU A 53 -11.39 -1.54 -13.45
N GLU A 54 -11.76 -1.89 -14.66
CA GLU A 54 -11.88 -0.93 -15.74
C GLU A 54 -13.03 0.05 -15.38
N TYR A 55 -12.74 1.35 -15.38
CA TYR A 55 -13.75 2.37 -15.08
C TYR A 55 -14.66 2.57 -16.27
N LEU A 56 -15.96 2.33 -16.09
CA LEU A 56 -16.98 2.49 -17.12
C LEU A 56 -17.81 3.75 -16.95
N GLY A 57 -17.97 4.27 -15.72
CA GLY A 57 -18.70 5.49 -15.45
C GLY A 57 -19.12 5.65 -13.99
N GLU A 58 -19.78 6.75 -13.72
CA GLU A 58 -20.33 7.07 -12.40
C GLU A 58 -21.64 7.84 -12.52
N CYS A 59 -22.47 7.77 -11.49
CA CYS A 59 -23.73 8.50 -11.39
C CYS A 59 -24.09 8.78 -9.93
N GLU A 60 -25.23 9.43 -9.71
CA GLU A 60 -25.85 9.47 -8.38
C GLU A 60 -26.18 8.05 -7.91
N PRO A 61 -26.13 7.77 -6.58
CA PRO A 61 -26.35 6.43 -6.05
C PRO A 61 -27.85 6.07 -5.96
N THR A 62 -28.63 6.38 -7.03
CA THR A 62 -30.04 6.05 -7.18
C THR A 62 -30.24 5.02 -8.28
N LEU A 63 -31.28 4.18 -8.16
CA LEU A 63 -31.59 3.18 -9.20
C LEU A 63 -31.87 3.83 -10.55
N ALA A 64 -32.60 4.96 -10.56
CA ALA A 64 -32.94 5.66 -11.80
C ALA A 64 -31.70 6.22 -12.53
N ALA A 65 -30.78 6.85 -11.77
CA ALA A 65 -29.53 7.36 -12.34
C ALA A 65 -28.63 6.22 -12.84
N PHE A 66 -28.57 5.12 -12.09
CA PHE A 66 -27.79 3.96 -12.47
C PHE A 66 -28.38 3.23 -13.69
N GLU A 67 -29.72 3.13 -13.78
CA GLU A 67 -30.38 2.59 -14.97
C GLU A 67 -30.06 3.40 -16.22
N ASN A 68 -30.08 4.73 -16.12
CA ASN A 68 -29.69 5.60 -17.22
C ASN A 68 -28.22 5.40 -17.62
N LEU A 69 -27.31 5.33 -16.68
CA LEU A 69 -25.91 5.03 -16.95
C LEU A 69 -25.75 3.71 -17.72
N LEU A 70 -26.45 2.65 -17.29
CA LEU A 70 -26.39 1.35 -17.97
C LEU A 70 -26.98 1.40 -19.39
N LYS A 71 -28.05 2.19 -19.61
CA LYS A 71 -28.63 2.44 -20.95
C LYS A 71 -27.64 3.13 -21.88
N ASP A 72 -26.97 4.18 -21.37
CA ASP A 72 -25.99 4.93 -22.15
C ASP A 72 -24.75 4.08 -22.51
N LEU A 73 -24.31 3.20 -21.59
CA LEU A 73 -23.20 2.28 -21.83
C LEU A 73 -23.51 1.17 -22.82
N ALA A 74 -24.79 0.75 -22.92
CA ALA A 74 -25.28 -0.27 -23.85
C ALA A 74 -24.38 -1.50 -23.96
N ILE A 75 -24.00 -2.08 -22.83
CA ILE A 75 -22.99 -3.15 -22.75
C ILE A 75 -23.57 -4.46 -23.31
N GLU A 76 -22.86 -5.03 -24.27
CA GLU A 76 -23.11 -6.38 -24.81
C GLU A 76 -21.90 -7.28 -24.58
N THR A 77 -22.14 -8.51 -24.15
CA THR A 77 -21.08 -9.51 -23.95
C THR A 77 -21.51 -10.89 -24.43
N ARG A 78 -20.57 -11.63 -25.01
CA ARG A 78 -20.77 -13.03 -25.37
C ARG A 78 -20.34 -13.99 -24.25
N GLU A 79 -19.54 -13.48 -23.31
CA GLU A 79 -19.08 -14.24 -22.16
C GLU A 79 -20.12 -14.19 -21.05
N SER A 80 -20.14 -15.24 -20.22
CA SER A 80 -20.99 -15.25 -19.03
C SER A 80 -20.54 -14.17 -18.03
N PHE A 81 -21.50 -13.50 -17.43
CA PHE A 81 -21.21 -12.41 -16.48
C PHE A 81 -22.03 -12.49 -15.20
N ALA A 82 -21.53 -11.82 -14.16
CA ALA A 82 -22.30 -11.50 -12.96
C ALA A 82 -22.30 -10.00 -12.68
N GLY A 83 -23.45 -9.48 -12.22
CA GLY A 83 -23.54 -8.16 -11.60
C GLY A 83 -23.35 -8.27 -10.10
N ARG A 84 -22.47 -7.44 -9.53
CA ARG A 84 -22.27 -7.29 -8.10
C ARG A 84 -22.43 -5.84 -7.69
N ALA A 85 -22.86 -5.63 -6.44
CA ALA A 85 -22.91 -4.29 -5.87
C ALA A 85 -22.35 -4.29 -4.47
N LYS A 86 -21.63 -3.23 -4.10
CA LYS A 86 -21.06 -3.05 -2.77
C LYS A 86 -21.35 -1.65 -2.26
N LYS A 87 -21.87 -1.55 -1.04
CA LYS A 87 -21.95 -0.31 -0.27
C LYS A 87 -20.72 -0.20 0.61
N VAL A 88 -20.00 0.89 0.49
CA VAL A 88 -18.85 1.18 1.35
C VAL A 88 -19.34 1.60 2.73
N HIS A 89 -18.77 1.01 3.78
CA HIS A 89 -19.12 1.34 5.16
C HIS A 89 -18.66 2.75 5.52
N GLY A 90 -19.55 3.54 6.14
CA GLY A 90 -19.30 4.94 6.52
C GLY A 90 -19.86 5.97 5.53
N GLY A 91 -20.15 5.56 4.28
CA GLY A 91 -20.85 6.40 3.30
C GLY A 91 -22.37 6.15 3.32
N CYS A 92 -23.14 6.79 2.52
CA CYS A 92 -24.54 6.65 2.08
C CYS A 92 -25.60 5.84 2.87
N HIS A 93 -25.31 5.19 3.98
CA HIS A 93 -26.27 4.33 4.66
C HIS A 93 -27.54 5.06 5.11
N ALA A 94 -27.43 6.36 5.42
CA ALA A 94 -28.55 7.16 5.89
C ALA A 94 -29.42 7.74 4.76
N ARG A 95 -28.93 7.77 3.51
CA ARG A 95 -29.58 8.49 2.40
C ARG A 95 -29.97 7.62 1.19
N ASN A 96 -29.46 6.38 1.11
CA ASN A 96 -29.78 5.50 -0.01
C ASN A 96 -30.61 4.30 0.45
N PRO A 97 -31.95 4.30 0.26
CA PRO A 97 -32.84 3.21 0.64
C PRO A 97 -32.68 1.96 -0.23
N CYS A 98 -32.05 2.08 -1.41
CA CYS A 98 -31.92 0.98 -2.36
C CYS A 98 -30.96 -0.10 -1.83
N SER A 99 -31.32 -1.36 -1.97
CA SER A 99 -30.49 -2.49 -1.58
C SER A 99 -29.40 -2.78 -2.64
N GLN A 100 -28.31 -3.42 -2.24
CA GLN A 100 -27.29 -3.92 -3.19
C GLN A 100 -27.92 -4.85 -4.25
N ARG A 101 -28.88 -5.69 -3.85
CA ARG A 101 -29.56 -6.63 -4.76
C ARG A 101 -30.33 -5.94 -5.88
N GLU A 102 -30.86 -4.74 -5.65
CA GLU A 102 -31.54 -3.97 -6.69
C GLU A 102 -30.56 -3.47 -7.77
N PHE A 103 -29.36 -3.01 -7.38
CA PHE A 103 -28.30 -2.68 -8.32
C PHE A 103 -27.80 -3.92 -9.08
N GLU A 104 -27.60 -5.04 -8.39
CA GLU A 104 -27.20 -6.32 -9.01
C GLU A 104 -28.23 -6.80 -10.05
N ARG A 105 -29.53 -6.65 -9.71
CA ARG A 105 -30.63 -6.99 -10.63
C ARG A 105 -30.61 -6.10 -11.87
N LEU A 106 -30.42 -4.78 -11.70
CA LEU A 106 -30.29 -3.85 -12.83
C LEU A 106 -29.13 -4.23 -13.75
N ILE A 107 -27.96 -4.53 -13.19
CA ILE A 107 -26.81 -4.99 -13.98
C ILE A 107 -27.20 -6.24 -14.80
N GLY A 108 -27.81 -7.24 -14.14
CA GLY A 108 -28.19 -8.50 -14.78
C GLY A 108 -29.28 -8.36 -15.85
N THR A 109 -30.14 -7.33 -15.79
CA THR A 109 -31.22 -7.10 -16.76
C THR A 109 -30.82 -6.17 -17.91
N MET A 110 -29.92 -5.23 -17.64
CA MET A 110 -29.55 -4.19 -18.60
C MET A 110 -28.35 -4.56 -19.48
N ILE A 111 -27.46 -5.42 -19.00
CA ILE A 111 -26.36 -5.95 -19.81
C ILE A 111 -26.87 -7.12 -20.65
N SER A 112 -26.65 -7.03 -21.96
CA SER A 112 -27.01 -8.08 -22.92
C SER A 112 -25.96 -9.18 -22.91
N GLY A 113 -26.32 -10.40 -22.44
CA GLY A 113 -25.42 -11.55 -22.38
C GLY A 113 -25.88 -12.66 -21.43
N PRO A 114 -25.17 -13.78 -21.37
CA PRO A 114 -25.50 -14.89 -20.50
C PRO A 114 -25.11 -14.58 -19.04
N VAL A 115 -26.07 -14.63 -18.11
CA VAL A 115 -25.83 -14.41 -16.67
C VAL A 115 -25.39 -15.72 -16.00
N SER A 116 -24.29 -15.68 -15.24
CA SER A 116 -23.82 -16.76 -14.39
C SER A 116 -23.38 -16.22 -13.03
N LEU A 117 -24.07 -16.61 -11.96
CA LEU A 117 -23.78 -16.07 -10.63
C LEU A 117 -22.66 -16.84 -9.91
N ASP A 118 -22.46 -18.10 -10.22
CA ASP A 118 -21.52 -18.96 -9.50
C ASP A 118 -20.12 -18.97 -10.13
N ASN A 119 -20.04 -18.95 -11.46
CA ASN A 119 -18.77 -18.96 -12.18
C ASN A 119 -18.82 -18.05 -13.41
N PRO A 120 -18.90 -16.72 -13.25
CA PRO A 120 -18.90 -15.79 -14.35
C PRO A 120 -17.51 -15.67 -14.97
N ALA A 121 -17.43 -15.58 -16.30
CA ALA A 121 -16.19 -15.23 -16.98
C ALA A 121 -15.81 -13.75 -16.77
N THR A 122 -16.81 -12.91 -16.54
CA THR A 122 -16.66 -11.47 -16.31
C THR A 122 -17.54 -11.02 -15.15
N GLU A 123 -17.03 -10.11 -14.32
CA GLU A 123 -17.83 -9.46 -13.28
C GLU A 123 -17.94 -7.96 -13.56
N TYR A 124 -19.17 -7.44 -13.51
CA TYR A 124 -19.45 -6.01 -13.48
C TYR A 124 -19.84 -5.60 -12.05
N ARG A 125 -19.24 -4.53 -11.55
CA ARG A 125 -19.44 -4.13 -10.16
C ARG A 125 -19.83 -2.67 -10.04
N ALA A 126 -20.92 -2.43 -9.28
CA ALA A 126 -21.30 -1.12 -8.78
C ALA A 126 -20.76 -0.91 -7.37
N ILE A 127 -20.07 0.20 -7.13
CA ILE A 127 -19.56 0.57 -5.80
C ILE A 127 -20.20 1.88 -5.37
N LEU A 128 -21.01 1.81 -4.31
CA LEU A 128 -21.70 2.97 -3.75
C LEU A 128 -20.84 3.53 -2.60
N SER A 129 -20.27 4.70 -2.83
CA SER A 129 -19.42 5.41 -1.87
C SER A 129 -19.89 6.86 -1.75
N GLU A 130 -20.22 7.28 -0.54
CA GLU A 130 -20.77 8.63 -0.26
C GLU A 130 -21.98 8.95 -1.15
N GLU A 131 -21.89 9.97 -1.99
CA GLU A 131 -22.97 10.44 -2.87
C GLU A 131 -22.78 10.00 -4.34
N ARG A 132 -21.95 8.97 -4.57
CA ARG A 132 -21.63 8.46 -5.90
C ARG A 132 -21.82 6.94 -5.99
N CYS A 133 -22.23 6.51 -7.17
CA CYS A 133 -22.21 5.12 -7.61
C CYS A 133 -21.20 5.01 -8.74
N TYR A 134 -20.09 4.33 -8.50
CA TYR A 134 -19.08 4.03 -9.50
C TYR A 134 -19.38 2.68 -10.12
N PHE A 135 -19.14 2.54 -11.42
CA PHE A 135 -19.40 1.31 -12.14
C PHE A 135 -18.18 0.91 -12.97
N GLY A 136 -17.85 -0.38 -12.94
CA GLY A 136 -16.69 -0.92 -13.66
C GLY A 136 -16.77 -2.40 -13.93
N LYS A 137 -15.89 -2.86 -14.84
CA LYS A 137 -15.64 -4.26 -15.15
C LYS A 137 -14.43 -4.72 -14.35
N VAL A 138 -14.55 -5.79 -13.56
CA VAL A 138 -13.45 -6.32 -12.76
C VAL A 138 -12.33 -6.84 -13.66
N LEU A 139 -11.12 -6.36 -13.41
CA LEU A 139 -9.89 -6.83 -14.03
C LEU A 139 -9.13 -7.78 -13.10
N PHE A 140 -8.92 -7.35 -11.86
CA PHE A 140 -8.12 -8.09 -10.88
C PHE A 140 -8.73 -8.04 -9.47
N TYR A 141 -8.67 -9.18 -8.80
CA TYR A 141 -8.77 -9.26 -7.34
C TYR A 141 -7.35 -9.29 -6.77
N ILE A 142 -7.02 -8.36 -5.91
CA ILE A 142 -5.70 -8.39 -5.26
C ILE A 142 -5.67 -9.55 -4.27
N ASN A 143 -4.71 -10.45 -4.46
CA ASN A 143 -4.57 -11.65 -3.63
C ASN A 143 -4.01 -11.31 -2.24
N ARG A 144 -4.88 -10.81 -1.36
CA ARG A 144 -4.51 -10.45 0.01
C ARG A 144 -4.15 -11.67 0.87
N GLY A 145 -4.67 -12.85 0.56
CA GLY A 145 -4.33 -14.09 1.25
C GLY A 145 -2.87 -14.52 1.07
N ALA A 146 -2.22 -14.10 -0.02
CA ALA A 146 -0.80 -14.37 -0.22
C ALA A 146 0.11 -13.75 0.86
N TYR A 147 -0.32 -12.66 1.50
CA TYR A 147 0.41 -12.06 2.62
C TYR A 147 0.40 -12.95 3.87
N ASP A 148 -0.66 -13.74 4.08
CA ASP A 148 -0.76 -14.63 5.24
C ASP A 148 0.29 -15.75 5.23
N LEU A 149 0.77 -16.13 4.05
CA LEU A 149 1.85 -17.10 3.89
C LEU A 149 3.21 -16.56 4.37
N ARG A 150 3.38 -15.24 4.35
CA ARG A 150 4.60 -14.52 4.73
C ARG A 150 4.52 -13.84 6.10
N ASN A 151 3.45 -14.09 6.85
CA ASN A 151 3.30 -13.56 8.20
C ASN A 151 4.54 -13.88 9.05
N PRO A 152 4.98 -12.94 9.93
CA PRO A 152 6.20 -13.11 10.72
C PRO A 152 6.28 -14.43 11.45
N GLY A 153 5.18 -14.91 12.07
CA GLY A 153 5.15 -16.18 12.78
C GLY A 153 5.28 -17.44 11.91
N LYS A 154 5.36 -17.30 10.58
CA LYS A 154 5.61 -18.40 9.61
C LYS A 154 7.01 -18.37 9.02
N ARG A 155 7.85 -17.42 9.44
CA ARG A 155 9.24 -17.30 8.99
C ARG A 155 10.15 -18.17 9.84
N ASP A 156 11.29 -18.57 9.30
CA ASP A 156 12.28 -19.38 9.99
C ASP A 156 12.85 -18.66 11.22
N PHE A 157 13.06 -17.34 11.10
CA PHE A 157 13.41 -16.47 12.22
C PHE A 157 12.31 -15.45 12.49
N PHE A 158 11.85 -15.41 13.72
CA PHE A 158 10.79 -14.51 14.20
C PHE A 158 11.27 -13.72 15.43
N HIS A 159 10.93 -12.44 15.46
CA HIS A 159 11.07 -11.57 16.62
C HIS A 159 9.77 -10.79 16.85
N PRO A 160 9.31 -10.61 18.11
CA PRO A 160 8.12 -9.82 18.40
C PRO A 160 8.22 -8.37 17.93
N GLY A 161 7.10 -7.77 17.53
CA GLY A 161 7.04 -6.36 17.12
C GLY A 161 7.33 -6.09 15.65
N VAL A 162 7.69 -7.12 14.87
CA VAL A 162 7.98 -6.96 13.43
C VAL A 162 6.75 -6.56 12.61
N MET A 163 7.01 -5.84 11.52
CA MET A 163 5.99 -5.34 10.62
C MET A 163 5.29 -6.46 9.85
N MET A 164 3.98 -6.32 9.65
CA MET A 164 3.19 -7.23 8.82
C MET A 164 3.50 -7.03 7.32
N PRO A 165 3.50 -8.10 6.51
CA PRO A 165 3.91 -8.05 5.10
C PRO A 165 3.15 -7.02 4.28
N ARG A 166 1.84 -6.91 4.48
CA ARG A 166 1.00 -5.96 3.75
C ARG A 166 1.37 -4.51 4.03
N MET A 167 1.71 -4.18 5.28
CA MET A 167 2.21 -2.85 5.63
C MET A 167 3.59 -2.59 5.02
N ALA A 168 4.51 -3.55 5.11
CA ALA A 168 5.82 -3.44 4.47
C ALA A 168 5.69 -3.18 2.96
N ARG A 169 4.79 -3.90 2.26
CA ARG A 169 4.48 -3.68 0.85
C ARG A 169 3.95 -2.27 0.57
N THR A 170 3.02 -1.78 1.40
CA THR A 170 2.50 -0.41 1.28
C THR A 170 3.63 0.62 1.40
N LEU A 171 4.52 0.48 2.38
CA LEU A 171 5.65 1.40 2.55
C LEU A 171 6.58 1.42 1.33
N ILE A 172 6.87 0.25 0.76
CA ILE A 172 7.66 0.15 -0.47
C ILE A 172 6.95 0.86 -1.63
N ASN A 173 5.64 0.70 -1.77
CA ASN A 173 4.86 1.39 -2.79
C ASN A 173 4.90 2.92 -2.62
N LEU A 174 4.87 3.44 -1.39
CA LEU A 174 5.02 4.89 -1.12
C LEU A 174 6.38 5.45 -1.54
N SER A 175 7.42 4.61 -1.63
CA SER A 175 8.75 5.04 -2.11
C SER A 175 8.82 5.23 -3.62
N LEU A 176 7.79 4.84 -4.37
CA LEU A 176 7.66 4.89 -5.84
C LEU A 176 8.74 4.10 -6.59
N THR A 177 9.38 3.12 -5.95
CA THR A 177 10.39 2.26 -6.57
C THR A 177 9.79 1.31 -7.61
N GLN A 178 10.63 0.92 -8.56
CA GLN A 178 10.31 -0.02 -9.63
C GLN A 178 11.20 -1.27 -9.53
N ALA A 179 10.85 -2.31 -10.29
CA ALA A 179 11.70 -3.48 -10.42
C ALA A 179 13.09 -3.08 -10.96
N GLY A 180 14.15 -3.63 -10.36
CA GLY A 180 15.54 -3.29 -10.67
C GLY A 180 16.12 -2.13 -9.85
N ASP A 181 15.31 -1.28 -9.23
CA ASP A 181 15.78 -0.24 -8.30
C ASP A 181 16.49 -0.86 -7.07
N THR A 182 17.41 -0.10 -6.48
CA THR A 182 18.10 -0.47 -5.25
C THR A 182 17.40 0.09 -4.03
N LEU A 183 17.06 -0.77 -3.06
CA LEU A 183 16.37 -0.39 -1.81
C LEU A 183 17.24 -0.75 -0.61
N LEU A 184 17.41 0.20 0.32
CA LEU A 184 18.04 0.00 1.62
C LEU A 184 17.00 0.00 2.75
N ASP A 185 17.15 -0.95 3.69
CA ASP A 185 16.54 -0.92 5.01
C ASP A 185 17.65 -0.90 6.08
N PRO A 186 17.97 0.29 6.66
CA PRO A 186 19.07 0.42 7.62
C PRO A 186 18.73 -0.06 9.04
N PHE A 187 17.49 -0.48 9.31
CA PHE A 187 17.07 -1.14 10.55
C PHE A 187 16.26 -2.41 10.21
N CYS A 188 16.89 -3.31 9.44
CA CYS A 188 16.15 -4.37 8.74
C CYS A 188 15.54 -5.44 9.66
N GLY A 189 15.97 -5.52 10.92
CA GLY A 189 15.45 -6.48 11.89
C GLY A 189 15.40 -7.90 11.31
N THR A 190 14.20 -8.48 11.20
CA THR A 190 13.98 -9.83 10.63
C THR A 190 13.86 -9.87 9.10
N GLY A 191 14.13 -8.78 8.41
CA GLY A 191 14.12 -8.71 6.95
C GLY A 191 12.72 -8.54 6.30
N GLY A 192 11.72 -8.14 7.06
CA GLY A 192 10.33 -8.08 6.56
C GLY A 192 10.11 -7.16 5.36
N ILE A 193 10.72 -5.98 5.34
CA ILE A 193 10.69 -5.04 4.22
C ILE A 193 11.47 -5.59 3.04
N LEU A 194 12.64 -6.18 3.28
CA LEU A 194 13.51 -6.75 2.24
C LEU A 194 12.82 -7.89 1.48
N ILE A 195 12.07 -8.76 2.19
CA ILE A 195 11.28 -9.84 1.56
C ILE A 195 10.27 -9.24 0.57
N GLU A 196 9.49 -8.26 0.99
CA GLU A 196 8.46 -7.67 0.14
C GLU A 196 9.05 -6.87 -1.03
N ALA A 197 10.19 -6.19 -0.83
CA ALA A 197 10.91 -5.49 -1.90
C ALA A 197 11.52 -6.47 -2.92
N GLY A 198 12.12 -7.57 -2.46
CA GLY A 198 12.64 -8.62 -3.33
C GLY A 198 11.56 -9.27 -4.19
N LEU A 199 10.35 -9.49 -3.64
CA LEU A 199 9.19 -10.01 -4.39
C LEU A 199 8.67 -9.03 -5.47
N LEU A 200 9.03 -7.74 -5.39
CA LEU A 200 8.77 -6.73 -6.42
C LEU A 200 9.94 -6.61 -7.43
N GLY A 201 10.96 -7.46 -7.32
CA GLY A 201 12.10 -7.47 -8.24
C GLY A 201 13.14 -6.37 -7.95
N MET A 202 13.17 -5.81 -6.76
CA MET A 202 14.17 -4.83 -6.35
C MET A 202 15.47 -5.50 -5.90
N GLN A 203 16.59 -4.79 -6.06
CA GLN A 203 17.86 -5.15 -5.46
C GLN A 203 17.87 -4.64 -4.02
N THR A 204 17.91 -5.54 -3.05
CA THR A 204 17.75 -5.19 -1.64
C THR A 204 19.05 -5.26 -0.86
N MET A 205 19.26 -4.27 -0.02
CA MET A 205 20.32 -4.19 0.98
C MET A 205 19.68 -3.97 2.35
N GLY A 206 20.06 -4.76 3.34
CA GLY A 206 19.64 -4.58 4.72
C GLY A 206 20.82 -4.38 5.64
N SER A 207 20.68 -3.51 6.62
CA SER A 207 21.63 -3.45 7.74
C SER A 207 20.89 -3.38 9.07
N ASP A 208 21.57 -3.85 10.10
CA ASP A 208 21.10 -3.75 11.48
C ASP A 208 22.33 -3.67 12.40
N PHE A 209 22.17 -3.03 13.54
CA PHE A 209 23.23 -2.93 14.55
C PHE A 209 23.34 -4.21 15.39
N ASP A 210 22.26 -5.00 15.47
CA ASP A 210 22.21 -6.24 16.26
C ASP A 210 22.65 -7.45 15.40
N PRO A 211 23.76 -8.12 15.76
CA PRO A 211 24.21 -9.34 15.06
C PRO A 211 23.14 -10.43 15.01
N MET A 212 22.32 -10.56 16.06
CA MET A 212 21.26 -11.57 16.12
C MET A 212 20.20 -11.30 15.04
N MET A 213 19.87 -10.04 14.78
CA MET A 213 18.95 -9.66 13.70
C MET A 213 19.52 -9.98 12.33
N ILE A 214 20.80 -9.70 12.09
CA ILE A 214 21.47 -10.03 10.83
C ILE A 214 21.52 -11.54 10.60
N ASP A 215 21.90 -12.33 11.60
CA ASP A 215 21.97 -13.79 11.48
C ASP A 215 20.57 -14.41 11.31
N GLY A 216 19.57 -13.87 11.98
CA GLY A 216 18.18 -14.27 11.81
C GLY A 216 17.59 -13.89 10.46
N SER A 217 17.87 -12.67 10.00
CA SER A 217 17.43 -12.22 8.67
C SER A 217 17.94 -13.08 7.54
N ARG A 218 19.18 -13.59 7.62
CA ARG A 218 19.76 -14.50 6.62
C ARG A 218 18.94 -15.77 6.41
N GLN A 219 18.17 -16.19 7.42
CA GLN A 219 17.27 -17.34 7.31
C GLN A 219 15.98 -17.00 6.55
N ASN A 220 15.57 -15.73 6.61
CA ASN A 220 14.32 -15.26 6.03
C ASN A 220 14.46 -14.71 4.59
N VAL A 221 15.63 -14.14 4.25
CA VAL A 221 15.86 -13.44 2.97
C VAL A 221 16.94 -14.16 2.17
N THR A 222 16.57 -14.61 0.95
CA THR A 222 17.47 -15.40 0.10
C THR A 222 18.30 -14.56 -0.88
N LEU A 223 17.81 -13.37 -1.23
CA LEU A 223 18.37 -12.52 -2.31
C LEU A 223 18.87 -11.15 -1.81
N SER A 224 18.85 -10.90 -0.50
CA SER A 224 19.28 -9.62 0.05
C SER A 224 20.74 -9.69 0.52
N ASN A 225 21.46 -8.60 0.27
CA ASN A 225 22.74 -8.39 0.93
C ASN A 225 22.49 -7.85 2.35
N LEU A 226 23.10 -8.48 3.36
CA LEU A 226 22.93 -8.12 4.77
C LEU A 226 24.27 -7.75 5.40
N LEU A 227 24.26 -6.63 6.13
CA LEU A 227 25.47 -6.07 6.73
C LEU A 227 25.20 -5.68 8.18
N LEU A 228 26.15 -6.02 9.07
CA LEU A 228 26.17 -5.47 10.43
C LEU A 228 26.69 -4.03 10.35
N ALA A 229 25.83 -3.04 10.61
CA ALA A 229 26.20 -1.63 10.53
C ALA A 229 25.37 -0.75 11.47
N ASP A 230 25.94 0.40 11.81
CA ASP A 230 25.28 1.46 12.54
C ASP A 230 24.59 2.40 11.53
N ALA A 231 23.28 2.61 11.68
CA ALA A 231 22.50 3.46 10.81
C ALA A 231 22.87 4.96 10.90
N THR A 232 23.60 5.36 11.95
CA THR A 232 24.14 6.71 12.10
C THR A 232 25.49 6.90 11.39
N CYS A 233 26.06 5.83 10.80
CA CYS A 233 27.32 5.86 10.05
C CYS A 233 27.32 4.73 9.02
N LEU A 234 26.50 4.85 7.98
CA LEU A 234 26.32 3.81 6.97
C LEU A 234 27.56 3.68 6.06
N PRO A 235 28.07 2.43 5.85
CA PRO A 235 29.27 2.19 5.07
C PRO A 235 29.01 2.20 3.56
N PHE A 236 28.17 3.13 3.08
CA PHE A 236 27.81 3.28 1.68
C PHE A 236 28.23 4.67 1.17
N GLY A 237 28.50 4.75 -0.12
CA GLY A 237 28.77 6.02 -0.79
C GLY A 237 27.53 6.94 -0.83
N ASN A 238 27.73 8.22 -1.10
CA ASN A 238 26.63 9.16 -1.31
C ASN A 238 25.77 8.72 -2.50
N GLN A 239 24.46 8.94 -2.41
CA GLN A 239 23.52 8.70 -3.52
C GLN A 239 23.60 7.27 -4.10
N SER A 240 23.67 6.27 -3.22
CA SER A 240 23.82 4.87 -3.63
C SER A 240 22.48 4.15 -3.85
N PHE A 241 21.40 4.62 -3.22
CA PHE A 241 20.11 3.91 -3.22
C PHE A 241 18.99 4.71 -3.89
N ASP A 242 18.12 3.98 -4.61
CA ASP A 242 16.92 4.55 -5.24
C ASP A 242 15.79 4.74 -4.22
N ALA A 243 15.75 3.96 -3.15
CA ALA A 243 14.84 4.16 -2.03
C ALA A 243 15.44 3.71 -0.72
N ILE A 244 14.92 4.29 0.35
CA ILE A 244 15.14 3.81 1.72
C ILE A 244 13.77 3.61 2.35
N VAL A 245 13.53 2.40 2.88
CA VAL A 245 12.27 2.07 3.56
C VAL A 245 12.61 1.38 4.86
N THR A 246 12.18 1.94 5.99
CA THR A 246 12.61 1.43 7.29
C THR A 246 11.61 1.69 8.41
N ASP A 247 11.61 0.82 9.43
CA ASP A 247 10.85 0.96 10.67
C ASP A 247 11.85 1.30 11.79
N PHE A 248 11.87 2.55 12.23
CA PHE A 248 12.79 3.02 13.27
C PHE A 248 12.56 2.29 14.59
N PRO A 249 13.61 2.08 15.39
CA PRO A 249 13.50 1.39 16.66
C PRO A 249 12.65 2.18 17.68
N TYR A 250 11.88 1.45 18.50
CA TYR A 250 10.91 2.03 19.45
C TYR A 250 11.48 2.23 20.86
N GLY A 251 12.80 2.20 21.02
CA GLY A 251 13.49 2.53 22.28
C GLY A 251 13.55 1.42 23.31
N GLN A 252 12.76 0.38 23.23
CA GLN A 252 12.77 -0.72 24.21
C GLN A 252 13.81 -1.80 23.94
N SER A 253 14.40 -1.83 22.75
CA SER A 253 15.30 -2.89 22.28
C SER A 253 16.62 -2.34 21.73
N VAL A 254 16.92 -1.05 21.92
CA VAL A 254 18.12 -0.44 21.35
C VAL A 254 19.20 -0.30 22.41
N CYS A 255 20.39 -0.84 22.12
CA CYS A 255 21.60 -0.56 22.86
C CYS A 255 22.07 0.87 22.53
N ILE A 256 21.37 1.88 23.06
CA ILE A 256 21.83 3.27 22.97
C ILE A 256 23.06 3.40 23.88
N LYS A 257 24.15 3.93 23.35
CA LYS A 257 25.28 4.32 24.18
C LYS A 257 24.75 5.22 25.29
N LYS A 258 25.23 5.08 26.53
CA LYS A 258 24.70 5.74 27.73
C LYS A 258 24.53 7.28 27.66
N THR A 259 25.04 7.90 26.62
CA THR A 259 25.02 9.36 26.39
C THR A 259 24.07 9.82 25.27
N ASP A 260 23.52 8.89 24.46
CA ASP A 260 22.72 9.24 23.29
C ASP A 260 21.22 9.09 23.58
N THR A 261 20.43 10.02 23.09
CA THR A 261 18.97 9.97 23.16
C THR A 261 18.37 9.38 21.88
N MET A 262 17.12 8.92 21.94
CA MET A 262 16.40 8.50 20.73
C MET A 262 16.33 9.62 19.68
N ALA A 263 16.25 10.89 20.12
CA ALA A 263 16.23 12.04 19.22
C ALA A 263 17.54 12.17 18.42
N HIS A 264 18.70 11.96 19.05
CA HIS A 264 19.99 11.95 18.35
C HIS A 264 20.09 10.79 17.37
N LEU A 265 19.65 9.57 17.77
CA LEU A 265 19.63 8.42 16.86
C LEU A 265 18.80 8.73 15.60
N TYR A 266 17.61 9.33 15.77
CA TYR A 266 16.76 9.68 14.63
C TYR A 266 17.41 10.77 13.76
N ALA A 267 17.98 11.82 14.35
CA ALA A 267 18.63 12.91 13.61
C ALA A 267 19.83 12.41 12.79
N ASP A 268 20.75 11.70 13.44
CA ASP A 268 21.95 11.17 12.79
C ASP A 268 21.61 10.13 11.70
N SER A 269 20.60 9.28 11.97
CA SER A 269 20.12 8.32 10.95
C SER A 269 19.47 9.01 9.75
N LEU A 270 18.73 10.12 9.97
CA LEU A 270 18.13 10.89 8.88
C LEU A 270 19.18 11.61 8.03
N ASP A 271 20.28 12.09 8.62
CA ASP A 271 21.40 12.64 7.87
C ASP A 271 22.07 11.59 6.96
N GLU A 272 22.29 10.38 7.49
CA GLU A 272 22.83 9.28 6.70
C GLU A 272 21.85 8.81 5.62
N ILE A 273 20.56 8.70 5.93
CA ILE A 273 19.50 8.40 4.96
C ILE A 273 19.54 9.44 3.83
N ARG A 274 19.57 10.73 4.14
CA ARG A 274 19.68 11.81 3.16
C ARG A 274 20.95 11.66 2.31
N ARG A 275 22.08 11.35 2.93
CA ARG A 275 23.38 11.23 2.26
C ARG A 275 23.40 10.09 1.24
N VAL A 276 22.87 8.92 1.61
CA VAL A 276 22.93 7.71 0.76
C VAL A 276 21.76 7.59 -0.22
N LEU A 277 20.68 8.37 -0.04
CA LEU A 277 19.54 8.42 -0.96
C LEU A 277 19.90 9.22 -2.20
N LYS A 278 19.58 8.73 -3.38
CA LYS A 278 19.74 9.46 -4.64
C LYS A 278 18.84 10.70 -4.68
N SER A 279 19.32 11.77 -5.31
CA SER A 279 18.54 13.00 -5.46
C SER A 279 17.21 12.77 -6.17
N GLY A 280 16.13 13.41 -5.68
CA GLY A 280 14.78 13.29 -6.23
C GLY A 280 14.08 11.97 -5.90
N ARG A 281 14.71 11.07 -5.13
CA ARG A 281 14.15 9.81 -4.68
C ARG A 281 13.54 9.95 -3.27
N ARG A 282 12.84 8.92 -2.80
CA ARG A 282 12.07 8.94 -1.55
C ARG A 282 12.64 8.01 -0.49
N ALA A 283 12.64 8.49 0.75
CA ALA A 283 12.75 7.64 1.93
C ALA A 283 11.37 7.52 2.61
N VAL A 284 11.03 6.32 3.06
CA VAL A 284 9.80 6.05 3.82
C VAL A 284 10.20 5.53 5.18
N VAL A 285 9.92 6.32 6.20
CA VAL A 285 10.33 6.05 7.59
C VAL A 285 9.09 5.84 8.44
N VAL A 286 9.10 4.77 9.23
CA VAL A 286 8.04 4.50 10.21
C VAL A 286 8.57 4.71 11.61
N THR A 287 7.75 5.26 12.49
CA THR A 287 8.07 5.49 13.91
C THR A 287 6.80 5.44 14.76
N HIS A 288 6.96 5.19 16.05
CA HIS A 288 5.85 5.27 17.01
C HIS A 288 5.73 6.68 17.65
N GLN A 289 6.79 7.45 17.62
CA GLN A 289 6.82 8.84 18.12
C GLN A 289 6.62 9.81 16.97
N ASP A 290 6.12 10.99 17.27
CA ASP A 290 6.12 12.08 16.29
C ASP A 290 7.53 12.68 16.22
N ILE A 291 8.17 12.46 15.09
CA ILE A 291 9.50 13.00 14.78
C ILE A 291 9.45 14.03 13.65
N SER A 292 8.28 14.60 13.36
CA SER A 292 8.10 15.54 12.24
C SER A 292 9.01 16.76 12.34
N GLU A 293 9.24 17.29 13.55
CA GLU A 293 10.18 18.39 13.76
C GLU A 293 11.63 18.00 13.44
N ILE A 294 12.06 16.82 13.93
CA ILE A 294 13.39 16.30 13.62
C ILE A 294 13.52 16.03 12.12
N ALA A 295 12.54 15.34 11.54
CA ALA A 295 12.57 15.00 10.11
C ALA A 295 12.62 16.25 9.22
N SER A 296 11.84 17.29 9.53
CA SER A 296 11.82 18.54 8.75
C SER A 296 13.11 19.35 8.85
N ALA A 297 13.92 19.16 9.90
CA ALA A 297 15.24 19.78 10.01
C ALA A 297 16.30 19.12 9.10
N HIS A 298 16.11 17.87 8.71
CA HIS A 298 17.09 17.08 7.95
C HIS A 298 16.64 16.79 6.51
N MET A 299 15.32 16.61 6.26
CA MET A 299 14.75 16.24 4.97
C MET A 299 13.42 16.95 4.72
N THR A 300 12.95 16.95 3.47
CA THR A 300 11.64 17.49 3.12
C THR A 300 10.57 16.42 3.37
N ILE A 301 9.56 16.73 4.18
CA ILE A 301 8.40 15.85 4.39
C ILE A 301 7.42 16.03 3.23
N LEU A 302 7.23 14.98 2.43
CA LEU A 302 6.29 14.95 1.31
C LEU A 302 4.89 14.51 1.75
N GLN A 303 4.81 13.50 2.64
CA GLN A 303 3.56 12.95 3.16
C GLN A 303 3.75 12.51 4.61
N HIS A 304 2.67 12.61 5.39
CA HIS A 304 2.58 12.12 6.77
C HIS A 304 1.28 11.34 6.95
N HIS A 305 1.39 10.09 7.36
CA HIS A 305 0.25 9.21 7.61
C HIS A 305 0.33 8.59 8.99
N GLU A 306 -0.82 8.26 9.55
CA GLU A 306 -0.92 7.54 10.82
C GLU A 306 -1.64 6.20 10.62
N GLN A 307 -1.12 5.15 11.24
CA GLN A 307 -1.75 3.84 11.33
C GLN A 307 -1.91 3.44 12.79
N ARG A 308 -3.14 3.38 13.26
CA ARG A 308 -3.42 2.82 14.58
C ARG A 308 -3.31 1.30 14.54
N VAL A 309 -2.35 0.74 15.27
CA VAL A 309 -2.11 -0.71 15.35
C VAL A 309 -2.95 -1.34 16.47
N HIS A 310 -2.91 -0.72 17.67
CA HIS A 310 -3.74 -1.09 18.82
C HIS A 310 -3.89 0.11 19.78
N LYS A 311 -4.52 -0.09 20.95
CA LYS A 311 -4.86 1.01 21.87
C LYS A 311 -3.68 1.89 22.27
N SER A 312 -2.48 1.31 22.39
CA SER A 312 -1.25 2.00 22.86
C SER A 312 -0.20 2.19 21.77
N LEU A 313 -0.44 1.79 20.51
CA LEU A 313 0.53 1.92 19.42
C LEU A 313 -0.13 2.54 18.20
N THR A 314 0.35 3.72 17.84
CA THR A 314 0.12 4.35 16.53
C THR A 314 1.46 4.44 15.80
N ARG A 315 1.54 3.91 14.60
CA ARG A 315 2.65 4.10 13.69
C ARG A 315 2.45 5.38 12.90
N ARG A 316 3.50 6.18 12.81
CA ARG A 316 3.57 7.34 11.93
C ARG A 316 4.47 7.01 10.76
N VAL A 317 3.98 7.28 9.57
CA VAL A 317 4.68 7.03 8.31
C VAL A 317 5.01 8.38 7.70
N LEU A 318 6.29 8.66 7.56
CA LEU A 318 6.79 9.85 6.89
C LEU A 318 7.37 9.45 5.53
N VAL A 319 6.89 10.09 4.47
CA VAL A 319 7.50 10.02 3.14
C VAL A 319 8.36 11.26 2.97
N LEU A 320 9.65 11.06 2.78
CA LEU A 320 10.68 12.10 2.81
C LEU A 320 11.42 12.17 1.47
N SER A 321 11.95 13.34 1.15
CA SER A 321 12.93 13.52 0.06
C SER A 321 14.17 14.25 0.57
N ALA A 322 15.31 13.98 -0.09
CA ALA A 322 16.59 14.62 0.20
C ALA A 322 16.61 16.10 -0.24
#